data_76c38e441d2456289c46df9a20fd91f0
#
_entry.id   76c38e441d2456289c46df9a20fd91f0
#
_cell.length_a   1.000
_cell.length_b   1.000
_cell.length_c   1.000
_cell.angle_alpha   90.00
_cell.angle_beta   90.00
_cell.angle_gamma   90.00
#
_symmetry.space_group_name_H-M   'P 1'
#
loop_
_entity.id
_entity.type
_entity.pdbx_description
1 polymer ?
#
loop_
_entity_poly.entity_id
_entity_poly.type
_entity_poly.pdbx_seq_one_letter_code
_entity_poly.pdbx_strand_id
1 'polypeptide(L)'
;AVRDDTDTVPLSRGKQKTKRGGIWYTPQSGIWQTVWAEQVPENHVQSLLFTPELPEGRVRWRVAASAPKGARIEISYQGTPVAEGETDEDGCGSAVLPPEQLHLWSPEEPNLYDVTVTLGDDVVKSYFAMRTVGTGKDAAGHPCLLLNGQPYFQHGVLDQGYWPDGLYTAPSDEALIYDITLMKRLGFNMLRKHIKIEPMRWYYHCDRLGMLVWQDMPSGGGQYNLLT
;
A
#
# COMPACT_ATOMS: atom_id res chain seq x y z
N ALA A 1 -4.01 -25.69 12.25
CA ALA A 1 -5.17 -25.28 13.05
C ALA A 1 -5.10 -23.76 13.27
N VAL A 2 -6.24 -23.09 13.17
CA VAL A 2 -6.39 -21.65 13.46
C VAL A 2 -7.18 -21.52 14.75
N ARG A 3 -6.69 -20.71 15.68
CA ARG A 3 -7.40 -20.30 16.90
C ARG A 3 -7.71 -18.82 16.80
N ASP A 4 -8.97 -18.48 17.03
CA ASP A 4 -9.45 -17.09 17.05
C ASP A 4 -10.20 -16.87 18.36
N ASP A 5 -9.65 -16.02 19.20
CA ASP A 5 -10.25 -15.66 20.50
C ASP A 5 -11.26 -14.51 20.37
N THR A 6 -11.48 -14.01 19.16
CA THR A 6 -12.43 -12.96 18.75
C THR A 6 -12.22 -11.68 19.58
N ASP A 7 -12.99 -11.47 20.65
CA ASP A 7 -12.90 -10.29 21.53
C ASP A 7 -12.76 -10.64 23.02
N THR A 8 -12.38 -11.89 23.32
CA THR A 8 -12.20 -12.36 24.70
C THR A 8 -10.84 -12.03 25.31
N VAL A 9 -9.86 -11.66 24.46
CA VAL A 9 -8.51 -11.28 24.83
C VAL A 9 -8.12 -9.94 24.19
N PRO A 10 -7.11 -9.23 24.73
CA PRO A 10 -6.68 -7.93 24.18
C PRO A 10 -5.83 -8.11 22.91
N LEU A 11 -6.47 -8.36 21.79
CA LEU A 11 -5.86 -8.46 20.46
C LEU A 11 -6.31 -7.31 19.56
N SER A 12 -5.47 -6.96 18.59
CA SER A 12 -5.84 -6.02 17.53
C SER A 12 -6.89 -6.66 16.63
N ARG A 13 -8.13 -6.18 16.69
CA ARG A 13 -9.28 -6.74 15.96
C ARG A 13 -10.12 -5.70 15.21
N GLY A 14 -9.73 -4.43 15.29
CA GLY A 14 -10.52 -3.35 14.72
C GLY A 14 -11.90 -3.24 15.40
N LYS A 15 -12.93 -2.92 14.63
CA LYS A 15 -14.30 -2.72 15.13
C LYS A 15 -15.12 -4.02 15.23
N GLN A 16 -14.50 -5.14 15.53
CA GLN A 16 -15.18 -6.42 15.64
C GLN A 16 -15.47 -6.76 17.11
N LYS A 17 -16.73 -7.09 17.41
CA LYS A 17 -17.17 -7.59 18.73
C LYS A 17 -18.26 -8.63 18.60
N THR A 18 -18.22 -9.65 19.46
CA THR A 18 -19.27 -10.67 19.59
C THR A 18 -20.61 -10.01 19.93
N LYS A 19 -20.63 -9.07 20.86
CA LYS A 19 -21.81 -8.21 21.13
C LYS A 19 -21.76 -7.00 20.19
N ARG A 20 -22.27 -7.19 18.97
CA ARG A 20 -22.38 -6.13 17.96
C ARG A 20 -23.38 -5.05 18.36
N GLY A 21 -23.25 -3.87 17.76
CA GLY A 21 -24.15 -2.73 17.93
C GLY A 21 -23.37 -1.43 18.17
N GLY A 22 -24.01 -0.30 17.98
CA GLY A 22 -23.35 1.00 17.97
C GLY A 22 -22.25 1.06 16.92
N ILE A 23 -21.00 1.27 17.35
CA ILE A 23 -19.84 1.34 16.42
C ILE A 23 -19.24 -0.03 16.07
N TRP A 24 -19.77 -1.14 16.60
CA TRP A 24 -19.17 -2.47 16.49
C TRP A 24 -19.87 -3.31 15.43
N TYR A 25 -19.07 -3.97 14.58
CA TYR A 25 -19.51 -4.88 13.55
C TYR A 25 -19.48 -6.33 14.02
N THR A 26 -20.18 -7.18 13.29
CA THR A 26 -20.12 -8.64 13.45
C THR A 26 -18.68 -9.11 13.26
N PRO A 27 -18.12 -9.90 14.19
CA PRO A 27 -16.77 -10.41 14.04
C PRO A 27 -16.72 -11.50 12.97
N GLN A 28 -15.60 -11.58 12.29
CA GLN A 28 -15.26 -12.66 11.38
C GLN A 28 -14.11 -13.45 11.99
N SER A 29 -14.27 -14.77 12.06
CA SER A 29 -13.25 -15.67 12.61
C SER A 29 -12.50 -16.39 11.51
N GLY A 30 -11.24 -16.73 11.78
CA GLY A 30 -10.40 -17.51 10.89
C GLY A 30 -9.57 -16.67 9.90
N ILE A 31 -9.11 -17.32 8.84
CA ILE A 31 -8.29 -16.69 7.80
C ILE A 31 -9.22 -15.99 6.82
N TRP A 32 -9.18 -14.66 6.80
CA TRP A 32 -10.08 -13.84 5.99
C TRP A 32 -9.44 -13.27 4.72
N GLN A 33 -8.11 -13.40 4.58
CA GLN A 33 -7.38 -13.06 3.35
C GLN A 33 -7.00 -14.30 2.56
N THR A 34 -6.60 -14.13 1.32
CA THR A 34 -6.19 -15.21 0.42
C THR A 34 -5.01 -15.99 1.00
N VAL A 35 -5.09 -17.32 0.92
CA VAL A 35 -3.98 -18.23 1.18
C VAL A 35 -3.50 -18.78 -0.16
N TRP A 36 -2.18 -18.72 -0.38
CA TRP A 36 -1.57 -19.26 -1.59
C TRP A 36 -0.32 -20.07 -1.24
N ALA A 37 0.15 -20.84 -2.18
CA ALA A 37 1.43 -21.52 -2.14
C ALA A 37 2.10 -21.36 -3.50
N GLU A 38 3.39 -21.14 -3.48
CA GLU A 38 4.21 -21.01 -4.69
C GLU A 38 5.48 -21.83 -4.56
N GLN A 39 5.99 -22.30 -5.68
CA GLN A 39 7.27 -22.99 -5.74
C GLN A 39 8.33 -21.97 -6.15
N VAL A 40 9.36 -21.83 -5.33
CA VAL A 40 10.44 -20.87 -5.54
C VAL A 40 11.80 -21.59 -5.53
N PRO A 41 12.83 -21.04 -6.19
CA PRO A 41 14.21 -21.50 -6.05
C PRO A 41 14.72 -21.38 -4.60
N GLU A 42 15.80 -22.08 -4.27
CA GLU A 42 16.42 -21.99 -2.93
C GLU A 42 16.81 -20.55 -2.58
N ASN A 43 17.45 -19.85 -3.53
CA ASN A 43 17.69 -18.40 -3.42
C ASN A 43 16.63 -17.65 -4.23
N HIS A 44 15.70 -17.02 -3.54
CA HIS A 44 14.57 -16.30 -4.13
C HIS A 44 14.33 -14.95 -3.46
N VAL A 45 13.61 -14.09 -4.11
CA VAL A 45 13.20 -12.78 -3.61
C VAL A 45 12.13 -12.95 -2.53
N GLN A 46 12.46 -12.60 -1.29
CA GLN A 46 11.56 -12.69 -0.14
C GLN A 46 10.73 -11.41 0.05
N SER A 47 11.34 -10.25 -0.20
CA SER A 47 10.64 -8.97 -0.17
C SER A 47 11.36 -7.91 -0.99
N LEU A 48 10.60 -6.91 -1.42
CA LEU A 48 11.06 -5.76 -2.19
C LEU A 48 10.65 -4.46 -1.50
N LEU A 49 11.55 -3.50 -1.50
CA LEU A 49 11.25 -2.13 -1.07
C LEU A 49 11.83 -1.17 -2.10
N PHE A 50 10.98 -0.29 -2.65
CA PHE A 50 11.38 0.82 -3.52
C PHE A 50 11.13 2.13 -2.80
N THR A 51 12.15 3.00 -2.75
CA THR A 51 12.08 4.31 -2.07
C THR A 51 12.39 5.41 -3.07
N PRO A 52 11.40 6.21 -3.49
CA PRO A 52 11.62 7.35 -4.37
C PRO A 52 12.29 8.50 -3.62
N GLU A 53 13.23 9.17 -4.31
CA GLU A 53 13.92 10.39 -3.86
C GLU A 53 13.73 11.46 -4.94
N LEU A 54 12.66 12.25 -4.79
CA LEU A 54 12.21 13.18 -5.83
C LEU A 54 13.20 14.30 -6.18
N PRO A 55 13.90 14.94 -5.20
CA PRO A 55 14.85 16.01 -5.56
C PRO A 55 15.93 15.55 -6.53
N GLU A 56 16.33 14.29 -6.44
CA GLU A 56 17.38 13.70 -7.27
C GLU A 56 16.83 12.93 -8.48
N GLY A 57 15.50 12.75 -8.59
CA GLY A 57 14.88 11.87 -9.58
C GLY A 57 15.31 10.41 -9.43
N ARG A 58 15.70 10.00 -8.20
CA ARG A 58 16.27 8.69 -7.89
C ARG A 58 15.23 7.77 -7.30
N VAL A 59 15.35 6.49 -7.61
CA VAL A 59 14.71 5.40 -6.87
C VAL A 59 15.79 4.52 -6.25
N ARG A 60 15.69 4.27 -4.95
CA ARG A 60 16.49 3.24 -4.26
C ARG A 60 15.64 2.00 -4.07
N TRP A 61 16.31 0.86 -4.08
CA TRP A 61 15.69 -0.43 -3.79
C TRP A 61 16.45 -1.22 -2.75
N ARG A 62 15.72 -2.11 -2.11
CA ARG A 62 16.25 -3.17 -1.29
C ARG A 62 15.53 -4.46 -1.63
N VAL A 63 16.30 -5.48 -1.99
CA VAL A 63 15.87 -6.86 -2.25
C VAL A 63 16.27 -7.71 -1.06
N ALA A 64 15.33 -8.32 -0.36
CA ALA A 64 15.64 -9.31 0.66
C ALA A 64 15.62 -10.70 0.03
N ALA A 65 16.71 -11.44 0.22
CA ALA A 65 16.91 -12.82 -0.21
C ALA A 65 18.01 -13.46 0.65
N SER A 66 18.19 -14.77 0.55
CA SER A 66 19.31 -15.45 1.26
C SER A 66 20.67 -15.00 0.74
N ALA A 67 20.79 -14.74 -0.56
CA ALA A 67 21.96 -14.17 -1.22
C ALA A 67 21.50 -13.12 -2.25
N PRO A 68 21.28 -11.86 -1.84
CA PRO A 68 20.63 -10.85 -2.67
C PRO A 68 21.55 -10.19 -3.70
N LYS A 69 22.87 -10.40 -3.64
CA LYS A 69 23.84 -9.80 -4.55
C LYS A 69 23.58 -10.17 -6.00
N GLY A 70 23.68 -9.16 -6.88
CA GLY A 70 23.54 -9.33 -8.33
C GLY A 70 22.10 -9.60 -8.79
N ALA A 71 21.10 -9.32 -7.94
CA ALA A 71 19.74 -9.26 -8.43
C ALA A 71 19.61 -8.10 -9.42
N ARG A 72 19.20 -8.40 -10.65
CA ARG A 72 19.00 -7.42 -11.71
C ARG A 72 17.64 -6.76 -11.56
N ILE A 73 17.63 -5.43 -11.62
CA ILE A 73 16.43 -4.60 -11.54
C ILE A 73 16.24 -3.93 -12.91
N GLU A 74 15.11 -4.16 -13.55
CA GLU A 74 14.72 -3.52 -14.78
C GLU A 74 13.47 -2.68 -14.53
N ILE A 75 13.53 -1.37 -14.83
CA ILE A 75 12.47 -0.41 -14.61
C ILE A 75 11.94 0.06 -15.94
N SER A 76 10.62 0.01 -16.11
CA SER A 76 9.94 0.51 -17.31
C SER A 76 8.76 1.42 -16.96
N TYR A 77 8.44 2.31 -17.90
CA TYR A 77 7.26 3.15 -17.85
C TYR A 77 6.43 2.93 -19.12
N GLN A 78 5.18 2.50 -18.96
CA GLN A 78 4.28 2.16 -20.06
C GLN A 78 4.93 1.23 -21.10
N GLY A 79 5.68 0.24 -20.61
CA GLY A 79 6.38 -0.75 -21.43
C GLY A 79 7.71 -0.29 -22.05
N THR A 80 8.10 0.98 -21.86
CA THR A 80 9.40 1.51 -22.33
C THR A 80 10.43 1.38 -21.19
N PRO A 81 11.58 0.72 -21.39
CA PRO A 81 12.67 0.71 -20.42
C PRO A 81 13.17 2.12 -20.12
N VAL A 82 13.33 2.46 -18.84
CA VAL A 82 13.76 3.79 -18.38
C VAL A 82 15.01 3.76 -17.51
N ALA A 83 15.25 2.67 -16.79
CA ALA A 83 16.46 2.49 -15.98
C ALA A 83 16.67 1.00 -15.67
N GLU A 84 17.90 0.67 -15.35
CA GLU A 84 18.27 -0.65 -14.82
C GLU A 84 19.38 -0.54 -13.77
N GLY A 85 19.59 -1.59 -13.01
CA GLY A 85 20.68 -1.69 -12.05
C GLY A 85 20.74 -3.07 -11.41
N GLU A 86 21.64 -3.21 -10.46
CA GLU A 86 21.84 -4.45 -9.72
C GLU A 86 21.91 -4.17 -8.23
N THR A 87 21.79 -5.22 -7.44
CA THR A 87 21.95 -5.15 -5.98
C THR A 87 23.41 -5.45 -5.57
N ASP A 88 23.86 -4.75 -4.52
CA ASP A 88 25.09 -5.01 -3.81
C ASP A 88 24.98 -6.24 -2.86
N GLU A 89 25.99 -6.45 -2.02
CA GLU A 89 26.05 -7.54 -1.03
C GLU A 89 24.89 -7.50 -0.02
N ASP A 90 24.37 -6.30 0.29
CA ASP A 90 23.30 -6.07 1.26
C ASP A 90 21.90 -6.07 0.59
N GLY A 91 21.85 -6.36 -0.72
CA GLY A 91 20.63 -6.33 -1.52
C GLY A 91 20.14 -4.92 -1.87
N CYS A 92 21.01 -3.92 -1.75
CA CYS A 92 20.68 -2.52 -2.01
C CYS A 92 21.17 -2.07 -3.38
N GLY A 93 20.51 -1.04 -3.91
CA GLY A 93 20.93 -0.36 -5.13
C GLY A 93 20.06 0.85 -5.43
N SER A 94 20.38 1.55 -6.51
CA SER A 94 19.60 2.71 -6.93
C SER A 94 19.81 3.03 -8.41
N ALA A 95 18.84 3.73 -9.00
CA ALA A 95 18.98 4.35 -10.32
C ALA A 95 18.43 5.77 -10.29
N VAL A 96 18.95 6.62 -11.17
CA VAL A 96 18.39 7.96 -11.45
C VAL A 96 17.59 7.84 -12.74
N LEU A 97 16.34 8.25 -12.70
CA LEU A 97 15.48 8.29 -13.87
C LEU A 97 15.86 9.50 -14.74
N PRO A 98 15.93 9.36 -16.06
CA PRO A 98 16.12 10.51 -16.95
C PRO A 98 15.04 11.57 -16.71
N PRO A 99 15.35 12.87 -16.73
CA PRO A 99 14.37 13.92 -16.45
C PRO A 99 13.11 13.85 -17.32
N GLU A 100 13.27 13.47 -18.60
CA GLU A 100 12.17 13.29 -19.55
C GLU A 100 11.32 12.04 -19.27
N GLN A 101 11.79 11.14 -18.42
CA GLN A 101 11.10 9.93 -17.98
C GLN A 101 10.65 10.02 -16.52
N LEU A 102 10.78 11.19 -15.90
CA LEU A 102 10.35 11.42 -14.52
C LEU A 102 8.87 11.82 -14.49
N HIS A 103 7.99 10.84 -14.31
CA HIS A 103 6.54 11.01 -14.21
C HIS A 103 6.11 10.89 -12.76
N LEU A 104 5.69 12.01 -12.16
CA LEU A 104 5.22 12.02 -10.78
C LEU A 104 3.83 11.38 -10.67
N TRP A 105 3.60 10.71 -9.56
CA TRP A 105 2.30 10.17 -9.24
C TRP A 105 1.45 11.22 -8.49
N SER A 106 0.22 11.38 -8.92
CA SER A 106 -0.83 12.08 -8.18
C SER A 106 -2.18 11.38 -8.37
N PRO A 107 -3.22 11.72 -7.62
CA PRO A 107 -4.58 11.22 -7.89
C PRO A 107 -5.09 11.52 -9.29
N GLU A 108 -4.65 12.61 -9.89
CA GLU A 108 -5.01 13.06 -11.25
C GLU A 108 -4.20 12.30 -12.31
N GLU A 109 -2.92 12.04 -12.02
CA GLU A 109 -1.97 11.37 -12.89
C GLU A 109 -1.30 10.21 -12.13
N PRO A 110 -1.97 9.04 -12.03
CA PRO A 110 -1.49 7.92 -11.23
C PRO A 110 -0.41 7.12 -11.96
N ASN A 111 0.73 7.80 -12.22
CA ASN A 111 1.85 7.22 -12.94
C ASN A 111 2.56 6.16 -12.09
N LEU A 112 2.64 4.94 -12.61
CA LEU A 112 3.36 3.82 -12.01
C LEU A 112 4.49 3.37 -12.93
N TYR A 113 5.61 3.00 -12.33
CA TYR A 113 6.72 2.33 -13.01
C TYR A 113 6.64 0.85 -12.72
N ASP A 114 6.70 0.03 -13.77
CA ASP A 114 6.81 -1.41 -13.65
C ASP A 114 8.25 -1.80 -13.35
N VAL A 115 8.43 -2.78 -12.49
CA VAL A 115 9.74 -3.32 -12.12
C VAL A 115 9.76 -4.83 -12.34
N THR A 116 10.82 -5.30 -12.97
CA THR A 116 11.16 -6.72 -13.00
C THR A 116 12.45 -6.92 -12.21
N VAL A 117 12.42 -7.82 -11.24
CA VAL A 117 13.58 -8.24 -10.45
C VAL A 117 13.93 -9.67 -10.81
N THR A 118 15.16 -9.89 -11.26
CA THR A 118 15.66 -11.21 -11.61
C THR A 118 16.81 -11.59 -10.66
N LEU A 119 16.65 -12.67 -9.93
CA LEU A 119 17.67 -13.22 -9.02
C LEU A 119 17.90 -14.72 -9.35
N GLY A 120 18.92 -15.00 -10.15
CA GLY A 120 19.12 -16.35 -10.69
C GLY A 120 17.91 -16.75 -11.56
N ASP A 121 17.25 -17.85 -11.18
CA ASP A 121 16.04 -18.36 -11.87
C ASP A 121 14.74 -17.74 -11.34
N ASP A 122 14.80 -16.91 -10.29
CA ASP A 122 13.61 -16.24 -9.73
C ASP A 122 13.35 -14.91 -10.44
N VAL A 123 12.12 -14.73 -10.92
CA VAL A 123 11.69 -13.51 -11.61
C VAL A 123 10.44 -12.97 -10.96
N VAL A 124 10.56 -11.81 -10.32
CA VAL A 124 9.47 -11.15 -9.61
C VAL A 124 9.09 -9.84 -10.28
N LYS A 125 7.80 -9.64 -10.52
CA LYS A 125 7.26 -8.36 -11.01
C LYS A 125 6.71 -7.54 -9.86
N SER A 126 6.99 -6.25 -9.88
CA SER A 126 6.55 -5.28 -8.90
C SER A 126 6.32 -3.92 -9.55
N TYR A 127 6.07 -2.90 -8.76
CA TYR A 127 5.92 -1.53 -9.23
C TYR A 127 6.34 -0.54 -8.13
N PHE A 128 6.53 0.71 -8.53
CA PHE A 128 6.61 1.85 -7.62
C PHE A 128 6.05 3.12 -8.26
N ALA A 129 5.88 4.16 -7.44
CA ALA A 129 5.47 5.48 -7.89
C ALA A 129 6.50 6.53 -7.46
N MET A 130 6.84 7.47 -8.32
CA MET A 130 7.64 8.64 -7.96
C MET A 130 6.74 9.68 -7.31
N ARG A 131 6.68 9.65 -5.96
CA ARG A 131 5.89 10.59 -5.16
C ARG A 131 6.53 10.81 -3.80
N THR A 132 6.24 11.96 -3.20
CA THR A 132 6.52 12.24 -1.80
C THR A 132 5.28 12.79 -1.11
N VAL A 133 5.15 12.46 0.16
CA VAL A 133 4.14 13.02 1.05
C VAL A 133 4.83 13.71 2.21
N GLY A 134 4.25 14.79 2.70
CA GLY A 134 4.87 15.54 3.79
C GLY A 134 3.93 16.59 4.37
N THR A 135 4.49 17.40 5.24
CA THR A 135 3.83 18.56 5.83
C THR A 135 4.61 19.82 5.54
N GLY A 136 3.92 20.93 5.41
CA GLY A 136 4.53 22.22 5.15
C GLY A 136 3.58 23.38 5.44
N LYS A 137 3.78 24.47 4.75
CA LYS A 137 2.91 25.65 4.84
C LYS A 137 2.44 26.04 3.44
N ASP A 138 1.21 26.50 3.33
CA ASP A 138 0.68 27.12 2.14
C ASP A 138 1.24 28.55 1.92
N ALA A 139 0.81 29.19 0.84
CA ALA A 139 1.23 30.56 0.51
C ALA A 139 0.81 31.61 1.57
N ALA A 140 -0.21 31.32 2.38
CA ALA A 140 -0.65 32.16 3.48
C ALA A 140 0.04 31.85 4.82
N GLY A 141 0.92 30.84 4.83
CA GLY A 141 1.67 30.42 6.03
C GLY A 141 0.93 29.42 6.91
N HIS A 142 -0.21 28.90 6.51
CA HIS A 142 -0.95 27.90 7.28
C HIS A 142 -0.34 26.51 7.10
N PRO A 143 -0.32 25.68 8.17
CA PRO A 143 0.12 24.29 8.07
C PRO A 143 -0.77 23.52 7.09
N CYS A 144 -0.15 22.74 6.20
CA CYS A 144 -0.86 21.95 5.20
C CYS A 144 -0.14 20.63 4.91
N LEU A 145 -0.86 19.70 4.29
CA LEU A 145 -0.30 18.48 3.73
C LEU A 145 0.29 18.77 2.35
N LEU A 146 1.39 18.13 2.05
CA LEU A 146 2.08 18.25 0.77
C LEU A 146 2.03 16.91 0.02
N LEU A 147 1.83 17.00 -1.29
CA LEU A 147 2.08 15.92 -2.24
C LEU A 147 3.11 16.46 -3.25
N ASN A 148 4.21 15.72 -3.45
CA ASN A 148 5.30 16.12 -4.35
C ASN A 148 5.85 17.54 -4.05
N GLY A 149 5.93 17.89 -2.75
CA GLY A 149 6.40 19.18 -2.28
C GLY A 149 5.42 20.35 -2.45
N GLN A 150 4.21 20.13 -2.99
CA GLN A 150 3.19 21.14 -3.18
C GLN A 150 2.01 20.95 -2.20
N PRO A 151 1.42 22.06 -1.70
CA PRO A 151 0.19 21.97 -0.92
C PRO A 151 -0.89 21.19 -1.68
N TYR A 152 -1.44 20.17 -1.04
CA TYR A 152 -2.44 19.31 -1.66
C TYR A 152 -3.61 19.05 -0.71
N PHE A 153 -4.81 19.50 -1.10
CA PHE A 153 -6.01 19.28 -0.31
C PHE A 153 -6.52 17.85 -0.46
N GLN A 154 -6.58 17.13 0.66
CA GLN A 154 -7.01 15.74 0.69
C GLN A 154 -8.50 15.68 1.03
N HIS A 155 -9.34 15.68 0.00
CA HIS A 155 -10.79 15.56 0.09
C HIS A 155 -11.17 14.09 0.12
N GLY A 156 -11.53 13.56 1.29
CA GLY A 156 -11.73 12.13 1.44
C GLY A 156 -12.82 11.73 2.41
N VAL A 157 -13.06 10.43 2.44
CA VAL A 157 -14.08 9.78 3.27
C VAL A 157 -13.50 8.64 4.09
N LEU A 158 -14.23 8.28 5.16
CA LEU A 158 -13.93 7.12 5.97
C LEU A 158 -14.34 5.84 5.23
N ASP A 159 -13.41 4.90 5.13
CA ASP A 159 -13.63 3.56 4.58
C ASP A 159 -13.32 2.52 5.66
N GLN A 160 -14.30 1.76 6.08
CA GLN A 160 -14.17 0.75 7.12
C GLN A 160 -14.00 -0.68 6.56
N GLY A 161 -14.22 -0.88 5.26
CA GLY A 161 -13.97 -2.13 4.56
C GLY A 161 -14.82 -3.31 5.05
N TYR A 162 -16.09 -3.08 5.36
CA TYR A 162 -17.06 -4.13 5.70
C TYR A 162 -18.05 -4.33 4.55
N TRP A 163 -18.38 -5.61 4.30
CA TRP A 163 -19.20 -6.05 3.18
C TRP A 163 -20.47 -6.74 3.68
N PRO A 164 -21.61 -6.60 2.99
CA PRO A 164 -22.88 -7.18 3.45
C PRO A 164 -22.85 -8.70 3.56
N ASP A 165 -22.15 -9.37 2.65
CA ASP A 165 -22.06 -10.83 2.52
C ASP A 165 -20.74 -11.41 3.01
N GLY A 166 -19.63 -10.74 2.74
CA GLY A 166 -18.28 -11.19 3.08
C GLY A 166 -17.75 -10.64 4.41
N LEU A 167 -18.50 -9.77 5.10
CA LEU A 167 -18.11 -9.09 6.34
C LEU A 167 -16.75 -8.36 6.18
N TYR A 168 -15.68 -8.94 6.69
CA TYR A 168 -14.32 -8.39 6.65
C TYR A 168 -13.60 -8.64 5.31
N THR A 169 -14.14 -9.58 4.49
CA THR A 169 -13.58 -9.99 3.21
C THR A 169 -14.40 -9.43 2.05
N ALA A 170 -13.76 -8.73 1.14
CA ALA A 170 -14.41 -8.28 -0.09
C ALA A 170 -14.84 -9.46 -0.96
N PRO A 171 -16.00 -9.41 -1.63
CA PRO A 171 -16.50 -10.50 -2.45
C PRO A 171 -15.65 -10.77 -3.69
N SER A 172 -15.02 -9.73 -4.25
CA SER A 172 -14.13 -9.84 -5.42
C SER A 172 -13.21 -8.63 -5.55
N ASP A 173 -12.25 -8.70 -6.47
CA ASP A 173 -11.40 -7.56 -6.84
C ASP A 173 -12.20 -6.44 -7.50
N GLU A 174 -13.19 -6.80 -8.31
CA GLU A 174 -14.06 -5.81 -8.97
C GLU A 174 -14.84 -4.99 -7.95
N ALA A 175 -15.23 -5.58 -6.81
CA ALA A 175 -15.89 -4.86 -5.73
C ALA A 175 -14.94 -3.83 -5.09
N LEU A 176 -13.68 -4.20 -4.84
CA LEU A 176 -12.66 -3.27 -4.35
C LEU A 176 -12.43 -2.12 -5.34
N ILE A 177 -12.31 -2.42 -6.63
CA ILE A 177 -12.14 -1.44 -7.72
C ILE A 177 -13.36 -0.54 -7.82
N TYR A 178 -14.56 -1.09 -7.70
CA TYR A 178 -15.80 -0.34 -7.78
C TYR A 178 -15.87 0.75 -6.72
N ASP A 179 -15.60 0.44 -5.46
CA ASP A 179 -15.66 1.41 -4.37
C ASP A 179 -14.65 2.55 -4.57
N ILE A 180 -13.39 2.23 -4.93
CA ILE A 180 -12.37 3.24 -5.21
C ILE A 180 -12.79 4.13 -6.39
N THR A 181 -13.27 3.52 -7.48
CA THR A 181 -13.70 4.23 -8.68
C THR A 181 -14.91 5.11 -8.40
N LEU A 182 -15.89 4.62 -7.63
CA LEU A 182 -17.06 5.38 -7.24
C LEU A 182 -16.68 6.62 -6.43
N MET A 183 -15.79 6.49 -5.46
CA MET A 183 -15.32 7.61 -4.65
C MET A 183 -14.60 8.65 -5.52
N LYS A 184 -13.75 8.23 -6.45
CA LYS A 184 -13.14 9.15 -7.43
C LYS A 184 -14.19 9.89 -8.28
N ARG A 185 -15.18 9.19 -8.79
CA ARG A 185 -16.27 9.81 -9.59
C ARG A 185 -17.09 10.81 -8.80
N LEU A 186 -17.18 10.64 -7.47
CA LEU A 186 -17.83 11.59 -6.56
C LEU A 186 -16.91 12.77 -6.18
N GLY A 187 -15.67 12.83 -6.69
CA GLY A 187 -14.73 13.92 -6.48
C GLY A 187 -13.81 13.75 -5.29
N PHE A 188 -13.80 12.59 -4.64
CA PHE A 188 -12.85 12.30 -3.57
C PHE A 188 -11.50 11.86 -4.14
N ASN A 189 -10.41 12.27 -3.48
CA ASN A 189 -9.03 11.92 -3.84
C ASN A 189 -8.32 11.14 -2.73
N MET A 190 -9.00 10.84 -1.61
CA MET A 190 -8.45 10.17 -0.46
C MET A 190 -9.47 9.24 0.21
N LEU A 191 -9.01 8.07 0.66
CA LEU A 191 -9.76 7.16 1.54
C LEU A 191 -9.00 6.98 2.85
N ARG A 192 -9.69 7.18 3.98
CA ARG A 192 -9.15 6.79 5.28
C ARG A 192 -9.59 5.37 5.59
N LYS A 193 -8.67 4.41 5.42
CA LYS A 193 -8.90 3.02 5.83
C LYS A 193 -8.86 2.93 7.35
N HIS A 194 -10.05 2.77 7.93
CA HIS A 194 -10.24 2.92 9.36
C HIS A 194 -10.04 1.60 10.11
N ILE A 195 -8.93 1.53 10.86
CA ILE A 195 -8.55 0.42 11.74
C ILE A 195 -8.68 -0.98 11.13
N LYS A 196 -8.39 -1.09 9.84
CA LYS A 196 -8.32 -2.33 9.07
C LYS A 196 -7.15 -2.28 8.11
N ILE A 197 -6.38 -3.35 8.00
CA ILE A 197 -5.37 -3.52 6.95
C ILE A 197 -5.97 -4.41 5.88
N GLU A 198 -6.12 -3.86 4.68
CA GLU A 198 -6.65 -4.59 3.52
C GLU A 198 -5.62 -5.54 2.90
N PRO A 199 -6.03 -6.49 2.05
CA PRO A 199 -5.11 -7.20 1.17
C PRO A 199 -4.30 -6.24 0.30
N MET A 200 -3.04 -6.59 0.01
CA MET A 200 -2.11 -5.73 -0.76
C MET A 200 -2.68 -5.25 -2.09
N ARG A 201 -3.52 -6.07 -2.75
CA ARG A 201 -4.18 -5.71 -4.00
C ARG A 201 -5.11 -4.49 -3.89
N TRP A 202 -5.71 -4.23 -2.72
CA TRP A 202 -6.51 -3.01 -2.52
C TRP A 202 -5.62 -1.76 -2.61
N TYR A 203 -4.43 -1.77 -1.97
CA TYR A 203 -3.48 -0.65 -2.04
C TYR A 203 -2.95 -0.48 -3.47
N TYR A 204 -2.67 -1.59 -4.17
CA TYR A 204 -2.31 -1.54 -5.59
C TYR A 204 -3.40 -0.87 -6.42
N HIS A 205 -4.67 -1.20 -6.17
CA HIS A 205 -5.77 -0.55 -6.88
C HIS A 205 -5.90 0.94 -6.54
N CYS A 206 -5.63 1.35 -5.30
CA CYS A 206 -5.54 2.76 -4.94
C CYS A 206 -4.41 3.46 -5.69
N ASP A 207 -3.24 2.86 -5.77
CA ASP A 207 -2.09 3.42 -6.48
C ASP A 207 -2.36 3.58 -7.97
N ARG A 208 -2.84 2.53 -8.64
CA ARG A 208 -3.08 2.57 -10.10
C ARG A 208 -4.31 3.40 -10.51
N LEU A 209 -5.27 3.59 -9.63
CA LEU A 209 -6.46 4.39 -9.88
C LEU A 209 -6.33 5.83 -9.38
N GLY A 210 -5.26 6.16 -8.69
CA GLY A 210 -5.01 7.50 -8.17
C GLY A 210 -5.89 7.85 -6.97
N MET A 211 -5.76 7.09 -5.88
CA MET A 211 -6.45 7.35 -4.62
C MET A 211 -5.43 7.39 -3.49
N LEU A 212 -5.35 8.52 -2.78
CA LEU A 212 -4.56 8.62 -1.56
C LEU A 212 -5.18 7.76 -0.45
N VAL A 213 -4.33 7.20 0.41
CA VAL A 213 -4.77 6.37 1.53
C VAL A 213 -4.22 6.90 2.84
N TRP A 214 -5.11 7.12 3.80
CA TRP A 214 -4.76 7.24 5.20
C TRP A 214 -5.01 5.89 5.86
N GLN A 215 -3.96 5.30 6.41
CA GLN A 215 -4.01 3.98 7.02
C GLN A 215 -4.02 4.08 8.54
N ASP A 216 -5.15 3.74 9.16
CA ASP A 216 -5.18 3.52 10.61
C ASP A 216 -4.72 2.10 10.93
N MET A 217 -3.86 1.94 11.93
CA MET A 217 -3.51 0.61 12.41
C MET A 217 -4.67 -0.01 13.19
N PRO A 218 -4.92 -1.32 13.05
CA PRO A 218 -5.93 -2.01 13.83
C PRO A 218 -5.69 -1.84 15.32
N SER A 219 -6.72 -1.46 16.02
CA SER A 219 -6.73 -1.32 17.48
C SER A 219 -7.86 -2.17 18.07
N GLY A 220 -8.13 -2.03 19.35
CA GLY A 220 -9.31 -2.62 19.98
C GLY A 220 -9.02 -3.71 21.01
N GLY A 221 -7.76 -3.92 21.36
CA GLY A 221 -7.37 -4.91 22.35
C GLY A 221 -7.39 -4.46 23.80
N GLY A 222 -7.32 -3.17 24.08
CA GLY A 222 -7.31 -2.64 25.44
C GLY A 222 -8.72 -2.47 26.01
N GLN A 223 -8.90 -2.75 27.29
CA GLN A 223 -9.96 -2.08 28.02
C GLN A 223 -9.57 -0.59 28.07
N TYR A 224 -10.23 0.23 27.27
CA TYR A 224 -10.29 1.64 27.59
C TYR A 224 -11.10 1.74 28.91
N ASN A 225 -10.44 1.67 30.03
CA ASN A 225 -10.94 2.31 31.23
C ASN A 225 -10.93 3.80 30.86
N LEU A 226 -12.02 4.27 30.31
CA LEU A 226 -12.39 5.67 30.41
C LEU A 226 -12.33 5.94 31.93
N LEU A 227 -11.28 6.59 32.35
CA LEU A 227 -11.24 7.23 33.67
C LEU A 227 -12.44 8.16 33.64
N THR A 228 -13.47 7.71 34.35
CA THR A 228 -14.59 8.54 34.79
C THR A 228 -14.11 9.64 35.69
#